data_3587dba4c9ef0cfab87725de59e2a89e
#
_entry.id   3587dba4c9ef0cfab87725de59e2a89e
#
_cell.length_a   1.000
_cell.length_b   1.000
_cell.length_c   1.000
_cell.angle_alpha   90.00
_cell.angle_beta   90.00
_cell.angle_gamma   90.00
#
_symmetry.space_group_name_H-M   'P 1'
#
loop_
_entity.id
_entity.type
_entity.pdbx_description
1 polymer ?
#
loop_
_entity_poly.entity_id
_entity_poly.type
_entity_poly.pdbx_seq_one_letter_code
_entity_poly.pdbx_strand_id
1 'polypeptide(L)'
;MAYIKDMYSQAFSVPHAVRQVIGSNTLFFQALSTGIANYTALAQKIKPEVEKLTKSEVNINTLVVAIKRFADSLEENNYEVHPILDGVRMTLTGSIIDIDFHESDDTYQVLNEIFELGGGYNMFRTNKQIRLFAEDIDEIRSMFKSYSKGIPGEIKDGLSKITITVQSDKENTYEVLSIVLSILHNNRIPLYNAFFTQNEIVLILDMDDAAKAYEVVREKLYSHD
;
A
#
# COMPACT_ATOMS: atom_id res chain seq x y z
N MET A 1 4.83 25.69 21.99
CA MET A 1 6.12 25.02 21.62
C MET A 1 6.87 24.39 22.79
N ALA A 2 6.52 24.59 24.04
CA ALA A 2 7.17 23.97 25.21
C ALA A 2 6.72 22.51 25.47
N TYR A 3 5.47 22.14 25.17
CA TYR A 3 4.91 20.83 25.47
C TYR A 3 5.49 19.66 24.65
N ILE A 4 6.05 19.92 23.48
CA ILE A 4 6.63 18.85 22.62
C ILE A 4 8.07 18.51 23.07
N LYS A 5 8.76 19.40 23.75
CA LYS A 5 10.16 19.22 24.17
C LYS A 5 10.31 18.29 25.39
N ASP A 6 9.30 18.21 26.25
CA ASP A 6 9.33 17.37 27.45
C ASP A 6 9.00 15.88 27.18
N MET A 7 8.32 15.58 26.08
CA MET A 7 7.97 14.20 25.70
C MET A 7 9.19 13.37 25.24
N TYR A 8 10.30 14.03 24.87
CA TYR A 8 11.54 13.38 24.42
C TYR A 8 12.62 13.26 25.54
N SER A 9 12.33 13.69 26.76
CA SER A 9 13.33 13.69 27.86
C SER A 9 13.32 12.43 28.72
N GLN A 10 12.28 11.63 28.70
CA GLN A 10 12.15 10.43 29.52
C GLN A 10 12.82 9.23 28.83
N ALA A 11 13.81 8.62 29.47
CA ALA A 11 14.44 7.39 28.99
C ALA A 11 13.42 6.26 29.02
N PHE A 12 13.31 5.50 27.92
CA PHE A 12 12.42 4.36 27.84
C PHE A 12 12.92 3.20 28.69
N SER A 13 12.02 2.40 29.23
CA SER A 13 12.42 1.08 29.77
C SER A 13 12.81 0.15 28.62
N VAL A 14 13.70 -0.81 28.89
CA VAL A 14 14.15 -1.77 27.88
C VAL A 14 12.98 -2.50 27.18
N PRO A 15 11.95 -3.02 27.89
CA PRO A 15 10.80 -3.65 27.23
C PRO A 15 10.03 -2.69 26.32
N HIS A 16 9.90 -1.42 26.69
CA HIS A 16 9.20 -0.43 25.88
C HIS A 16 9.99 -0.08 24.61
N ALA A 17 11.31 0.13 24.76
CA ALA A 17 12.19 0.40 23.64
C ALA A 17 12.23 -0.78 22.64
N VAL A 18 12.27 -2.02 23.12
CA VAL A 18 12.21 -3.24 22.28
C VAL A 18 10.90 -3.29 21.48
N ARG A 19 9.75 -3.06 22.13
CA ARG A 19 8.45 -3.02 21.43
C ARG A 19 8.40 -1.93 20.37
N GLN A 20 8.92 -0.75 20.68
CA GLN A 20 8.94 0.37 19.73
C GLN A 20 9.82 0.06 18.51
N VAL A 21 11.06 -0.45 18.73
CA VAL A 21 11.99 -0.75 17.63
C VAL A 21 11.45 -1.88 16.74
N ILE A 22 10.95 -2.95 17.34
CA ILE A 22 10.38 -4.07 16.56
C ILE A 22 9.08 -3.65 15.90
N GLY A 23 8.17 -2.97 16.59
CA GLY A 23 6.88 -2.53 16.05
C GLY A 23 6.99 -1.51 14.91
N SER A 24 8.07 -0.71 14.87
CA SER A 24 8.34 0.22 13.77
C SER A 24 8.98 -0.45 12.55
N ASN A 25 9.41 -1.70 12.64
CA ASN A 25 10.04 -2.44 11.56
C ASN A 25 9.21 -3.67 11.20
N THR A 26 8.53 -3.58 10.07
CA THR A 26 7.61 -4.64 9.60
C THR A 26 8.28 -6.01 9.50
N LEU A 27 9.54 -6.08 9.03
CA LEU A 27 10.26 -7.35 8.88
C LEU A 27 10.56 -7.99 10.25
N PHE A 28 10.96 -7.19 11.23
CA PHE A 28 11.23 -7.69 12.59
C PHE A 28 9.95 -8.15 13.27
N PHE A 29 8.88 -7.37 13.11
CA PHE A 29 7.57 -7.72 13.64
C PHE A 29 7.03 -9.01 13.03
N GLN A 30 7.06 -9.16 11.71
CA GLN A 30 6.62 -10.36 11.01
C GLN A 30 7.46 -11.59 11.38
N ALA A 31 8.80 -11.47 11.42
CA ALA A 31 9.65 -12.57 11.85
C ALA A 31 9.36 -13.02 13.28
N LEU A 32 8.98 -12.08 14.15
CA LEU A 32 8.66 -12.38 15.54
C LEU A 32 7.28 -13.02 15.68
N SER A 33 6.26 -12.46 15.03
CA SER A 33 4.87 -12.95 15.10
C SER A 33 4.69 -14.33 14.45
N THR A 34 5.49 -14.65 13.44
CA THR A 34 5.50 -15.99 12.79
C THR A 34 6.40 -17.01 13.48
N GLY A 35 7.08 -16.63 14.57
CA GLY A 35 7.94 -17.55 15.34
C GLY A 35 9.27 -17.94 14.66
N ILE A 36 9.62 -17.35 13.50
CA ILE A 36 10.85 -17.66 12.76
C ILE A 36 12.06 -16.84 13.21
N ALA A 37 11.86 -15.88 14.11
CA ALA A 37 12.91 -14.99 14.57
C ALA A 37 13.94 -15.71 15.46
N ASN A 38 15.23 -15.57 15.12
CA ASN A 38 16.29 -15.87 16.08
C ASN A 38 16.43 -14.70 17.05
N TYR A 39 15.98 -14.87 18.29
CA TYR A 39 15.95 -13.80 19.31
C TYR A 39 17.32 -13.23 19.61
N THR A 40 18.39 -14.04 19.58
CA THR A 40 19.74 -13.56 19.82
C THR A 40 20.25 -12.70 18.67
N ALA A 41 20.05 -13.13 17.43
CA ALA A 41 20.41 -12.36 16.26
C ALA A 41 19.61 -11.04 16.18
N LEU A 42 18.31 -11.10 16.49
CA LEU A 42 17.46 -9.92 16.55
C LEU A 42 17.92 -8.96 17.66
N ALA A 43 18.25 -9.47 18.86
CA ALA A 43 18.77 -8.67 19.97
C ALA A 43 20.05 -7.93 19.58
N GLN A 44 21.00 -8.61 18.92
CA GLN A 44 22.22 -7.99 18.42
C GLN A 44 21.94 -6.88 17.41
N LYS A 45 20.96 -7.09 16.51
CA LYS A 45 20.60 -6.16 15.46
C LYS A 45 19.96 -4.88 16.02
N ILE A 46 19.05 -5.01 17.01
CA ILE A 46 18.30 -3.86 17.55
C ILE A 46 19.01 -3.16 18.73
N LYS A 47 20.07 -3.78 19.29
CA LYS A 47 20.79 -3.24 20.46
C LYS A 47 21.14 -1.76 20.34
N PRO A 48 21.79 -1.27 19.24
CA PRO A 48 22.19 0.13 19.14
C PRO A 48 21.02 1.10 19.23
N GLU A 49 19.88 0.72 18.65
CA GLU A 49 18.68 1.55 18.63
C GLU A 49 17.99 1.55 20.00
N VAL A 50 17.93 0.40 20.66
CA VAL A 50 17.38 0.30 22.02
C VAL A 50 18.24 1.11 23.01
N GLU A 51 19.57 1.02 22.96
CA GLU A 51 20.48 1.80 23.82
C GLU A 51 20.32 3.31 23.60
N LYS A 52 20.06 3.73 22.37
CA LYS A 52 19.72 5.13 22.05
C LYS A 52 18.44 5.59 22.72
N LEU A 53 17.41 4.73 22.75
CA LEU A 53 16.10 5.05 23.35
C LEU A 53 16.16 4.98 24.88
N THR A 54 16.88 4.01 25.44
CA THR A 54 17.03 3.84 26.90
C THR A 54 18.08 4.77 27.50
N LYS A 55 18.92 5.40 26.66
CA LYS A 55 20.07 6.22 27.07
C LYS A 55 21.04 5.48 28.02
N SER A 56 21.14 4.17 27.90
CA SER A 56 21.98 3.31 28.75
C SER A 56 22.46 2.08 27.96
N GLU A 57 23.60 1.54 28.35
CA GLU A 57 24.05 0.25 27.85
C GLU A 57 23.08 -0.86 28.27
N VAL A 58 22.79 -1.79 27.37
CA VAL A 58 21.87 -2.88 27.61
C VAL A 58 22.55 -4.21 27.30
N ASN A 59 22.44 -5.16 28.22
CA ASN A 59 23.00 -6.51 28.03
C ASN A 59 22.14 -7.26 26.99
N ILE A 60 22.82 -8.03 26.12
CA ILE A 60 22.17 -8.86 25.09
C ILE A 60 21.13 -9.82 25.69
N ASN A 61 21.45 -10.46 26.83
CA ASN A 61 20.52 -11.37 27.47
C ASN A 61 19.23 -10.66 27.95
N THR A 62 19.34 -9.41 28.40
CA THR A 62 18.18 -8.60 28.79
C THR A 62 17.30 -8.31 27.57
N LEU A 63 17.91 -8.03 26.41
CA LEU A 63 17.18 -7.84 25.16
C LEU A 63 16.49 -9.13 24.71
N VAL A 64 17.19 -10.27 24.75
CA VAL A 64 16.61 -11.58 24.39
C VAL A 64 15.38 -11.89 25.24
N VAL A 65 15.45 -11.65 26.56
CA VAL A 65 14.31 -11.87 27.46
C VAL A 65 13.17 -10.90 27.13
N ALA A 66 13.47 -9.64 26.85
CA ALA A 66 12.45 -8.65 26.48
C ALA A 66 11.78 -8.99 25.14
N ILE A 67 12.55 -9.43 24.13
CA ILE A 67 12.05 -9.89 22.84
C ILE A 67 11.14 -11.10 23.01
N LYS A 68 11.58 -12.12 23.80
CA LYS A 68 10.77 -13.30 24.06
C LYS A 68 9.42 -12.94 24.70
N ARG A 69 9.41 -12.11 25.73
CA ARG A 69 8.16 -11.66 26.38
C ARG A 69 7.26 -10.90 25.41
N PHE A 70 7.84 -10.17 24.48
CA PHE A 70 7.05 -9.50 23.45
C PHE A 70 6.47 -10.51 22.46
N ALA A 71 7.24 -11.51 22.00
CA ALA A 71 6.75 -12.60 21.17
C ALA A 71 5.60 -13.36 21.85
N ASP A 72 5.79 -13.78 23.11
CA ASP A 72 4.75 -14.46 23.89
C ASP A 72 3.44 -13.63 23.94
N SER A 73 3.55 -12.29 24.06
CA SER A 73 2.37 -11.41 24.06
C SER A 73 1.70 -11.25 22.68
N LEU A 74 2.39 -11.55 21.59
CA LEU A 74 1.81 -11.56 20.24
C LEU A 74 1.04 -12.87 19.99
N GLU A 75 1.56 -14.00 20.48
CA GLU A 75 0.88 -15.30 20.39
C GLU A 75 -0.45 -15.31 21.17
N GLU A 76 -0.47 -14.70 22.38
CA GLU A 76 -1.70 -14.57 23.18
C GLU A 76 -2.80 -13.73 22.52
N ASN A 77 -2.43 -12.76 21.67
CA ASN A 77 -3.38 -11.91 20.97
C ASN A 77 -3.92 -12.51 19.67
N ASN A 78 -3.63 -13.81 19.39
CA ASN A 78 -4.10 -14.51 18.19
C ASN A 78 -4.19 -13.55 16.99
N TYR A 79 -3.04 -13.12 16.45
CA TYR A 79 -3.03 -12.64 15.08
C TYR A 79 -3.24 -13.87 14.18
N GLU A 80 -4.44 -14.42 14.22
CA GLU A 80 -4.88 -15.33 13.19
C GLU A 80 -4.71 -14.58 11.89
N VAL A 81 -3.82 -15.10 11.05
CA VAL A 81 -3.83 -14.77 9.63
C VAL A 81 -5.13 -15.37 9.11
N HIS A 82 -6.23 -14.67 9.37
CA HIS A 82 -7.51 -15.07 8.81
C HIS A 82 -7.36 -15.15 7.30
N PRO A 83 -7.93 -16.14 6.65
CA PRO A 83 -8.18 -16.08 5.23
C PRO A 83 -9.20 -14.95 4.97
N ILE A 84 -8.68 -13.72 4.87
CA ILE A 84 -9.42 -12.46 4.67
C ILE A 84 -10.17 -12.45 3.33
N LEU A 85 -10.20 -13.58 2.64
CA LEU A 85 -10.31 -13.62 1.19
C LEU A 85 -11.59 -14.27 0.68
N ASP A 86 -12.49 -14.66 1.57
CA ASP A 86 -13.83 -15.07 1.19
C ASP A 86 -14.61 -13.88 0.61
N GLY A 87 -14.92 -13.96 -0.69
CA GLY A 87 -15.69 -12.95 -1.39
C GLY A 87 -14.90 -11.83 -2.06
N VAL A 88 -13.58 -11.94 -2.13
CA VAL A 88 -12.75 -11.03 -2.95
C VAL A 88 -12.95 -11.37 -4.42
N ARG A 89 -13.22 -10.37 -5.24
CA ARG A 89 -13.29 -10.48 -6.69
C ARG A 89 -12.16 -9.65 -7.31
N MET A 90 -11.48 -10.23 -8.30
CA MET A 90 -10.41 -9.55 -9.00
C MET A 90 -10.64 -9.55 -10.51
N THR A 91 -10.42 -8.40 -11.13
CA THR A 91 -10.49 -8.23 -12.60
C THR A 91 -9.23 -7.55 -13.11
N LEU A 92 -8.85 -7.90 -14.34
CA LEU A 92 -7.77 -7.24 -15.08
C LEU A 92 -8.37 -6.60 -16.33
N THR A 93 -8.15 -5.29 -16.48
CA THR A 93 -8.56 -4.50 -17.65
C THR A 93 -7.29 -3.96 -18.31
N GLY A 94 -7.09 -4.30 -19.58
CA GLY A 94 -6.02 -3.74 -20.41
C GLY A 94 -6.39 -2.39 -21.00
N SER A 95 -5.47 -1.85 -21.81
CA SER A 95 -5.72 -0.61 -22.59
C SER A 95 -6.23 0.54 -21.72
N ILE A 96 -5.46 0.88 -20.68
CA ILE A 96 -5.72 2.04 -19.83
C ILE A 96 -4.78 3.17 -20.23
N ILE A 97 -5.31 4.38 -20.29
CA ILE A 97 -4.55 5.62 -20.48
C ILE A 97 -4.60 6.48 -19.22
N ASP A 98 -3.52 7.20 -18.99
CA ASP A 98 -3.40 8.25 -17.98
C ASP A 98 -3.35 9.59 -18.69
N ILE A 99 -4.34 10.43 -18.45
CA ILE A 99 -4.44 11.76 -19.02
C ILE A 99 -4.15 12.77 -17.92
N ASP A 100 -3.12 13.57 -18.13
CA ASP A 100 -2.77 14.68 -17.23
C ASP A 100 -3.30 16.00 -17.81
N PHE A 101 -4.20 16.64 -17.08
CA PHE A 101 -4.78 17.93 -17.43
C PHE A 101 -4.25 19.02 -16.50
N HIS A 102 -3.95 20.18 -17.07
CA HIS A 102 -3.86 21.40 -16.27
C HIS A 102 -5.28 21.88 -15.92
N GLU A 103 -5.45 22.34 -14.70
CA GLU A 103 -6.74 22.81 -14.23
C GLU A 103 -7.15 24.12 -14.96
N SER A 104 -8.28 24.09 -15.66
CA SER A 104 -8.92 25.20 -16.36
C SER A 104 -10.41 24.94 -16.52
N ASP A 105 -11.17 25.95 -16.89
CA ASP A 105 -12.61 25.78 -17.17
C ASP A 105 -12.85 24.81 -18.34
N ASP A 106 -12.00 24.86 -19.37
CA ASP A 106 -12.07 23.95 -20.51
C ASP A 106 -11.81 22.49 -20.10
N THR A 107 -10.90 22.27 -19.11
CA THR A 107 -10.64 20.93 -18.56
C THR A 107 -11.89 20.33 -17.94
N TYR A 108 -12.65 21.11 -17.18
CA TYR A 108 -13.89 20.63 -16.57
C TYR A 108 -14.97 20.30 -17.61
N GLN A 109 -15.01 21.02 -18.71
CA GLN A 109 -15.93 20.72 -19.84
C GLN A 109 -15.56 19.36 -20.47
N VAL A 110 -14.28 19.12 -20.78
CA VAL A 110 -13.81 17.83 -21.32
C VAL A 110 -14.11 16.68 -20.36
N LEU A 111 -13.84 16.87 -19.07
CA LEU A 111 -14.12 15.85 -18.07
C LEU A 111 -15.60 15.51 -17.99
N ASN A 112 -16.49 16.49 -18.06
CA ASN A 112 -17.92 16.25 -18.08
C ASN A 112 -18.35 15.43 -19.31
N GLU A 113 -17.82 15.75 -20.50
CA GLU A 113 -18.10 14.97 -21.71
C GLU A 113 -17.57 13.52 -21.60
N ILE A 114 -16.38 13.32 -21.02
CA ILE A 114 -15.85 11.96 -20.75
C ILE A 114 -16.76 11.21 -19.78
N PHE A 115 -17.26 11.87 -18.73
CA PHE A 115 -18.15 11.25 -17.74
C PHE A 115 -19.50 10.87 -18.34
N GLU A 116 -20.00 11.61 -19.31
CA GLU A 116 -21.23 11.29 -20.05
C GLU A 116 -21.09 10.04 -20.94
N LEU A 117 -19.88 9.72 -21.40
CA LEU A 117 -19.65 8.47 -22.14
C LEU A 117 -19.85 7.22 -21.24
N GLY A 118 -19.78 7.38 -19.93
CA GLY A 118 -19.78 6.27 -19.00
C GLY A 118 -18.46 5.50 -19.01
N GLY A 119 -18.45 4.37 -18.34
CA GLY A 119 -17.24 3.53 -18.21
C GLY A 119 -16.54 3.69 -16.86
N GLY A 120 -15.54 2.85 -16.65
CA GLY A 120 -14.76 2.83 -15.40
C GLY A 120 -13.55 3.76 -15.47
N TYR A 121 -13.61 4.87 -14.80
CA TYR A 121 -12.47 5.78 -14.67
C TYR A 121 -12.09 6.02 -13.22
N ASN A 122 -10.81 6.36 -12.99
CA ASN A 122 -10.31 6.80 -11.71
C ASN A 122 -9.66 8.17 -11.88
N MET A 123 -9.94 9.09 -10.98
CA MET A 123 -9.45 10.46 -11.08
C MET A 123 -8.96 10.95 -9.74
N PHE A 124 -7.89 11.76 -9.76
CA PHE A 124 -7.51 12.56 -8.61
C PHE A 124 -7.08 13.96 -9.05
N ARG A 125 -7.23 14.90 -8.13
CA ARG A 125 -6.85 16.31 -8.33
C ARG A 125 -5.74 16.67 -7.36
N THR A 126 -4.73 17.35 -7.88
CA THR A 126 -3.71 18.06 -7.10
C THR A 126 -3.96 19.58 -7.19
N ASN A 127 -3.07 20.39 -6.63
CA ASN A 127 -3.23 21.86 -6.63
C ASN A 127 -3.26 22.51 -8.02
N LYS A 128 -2.80 21.83 -9.06
CA LYS A 128 -2.66 22.41 -10.42
C LYS A 128 -2.94 21.41 -11.54
N GLN A 129 -3.20 20.17 -11.24
CA GLN A 129 -3.33 19.09 -12.21
C GLN A 129 -4.50 18.19 -11.85
N ILE A 130 -5.18 17.70 -12.87
CA ILE A 130 -6.19 16.65 -12.77
C ILE A 130 -5.66 15.47 -13.58
N ARG A 131 -5.55 14.30 -12.96
CA ARG A 131 -5.18 13.06 -13.65
C ARG A 131 -6.36 12.14 -13.73
N LEU A 132 -6.62 11.65 -14.93
CA LEU A 132 -7.70 10.75 -15.25
C LEU A 132 -7.14 9.46 -15.84
N PHE A 133 -7.49 8.33 -15.22
CA PHE A 133 -7.23 6.98 -15.72
C PHE A 133 -8.52 6.44 -16.30
N ALA A 134 -8.54 6.19 -17.59
CA ALA A 134 -9.71 5.73 -18.32
C ALA A 134 -9.32 4.63 -19.32
N GLU A 135 -10.31 3.93 -19.86
CA GLU A 135 -10.09 3.01 -20.96
C GLU A 135 -9.66 3.78 -22.22
N ASP A 136 -8.72 3.22 -22.96
CA ASP A 136 -8.18 3.80 -24.20
C ASP A 136 -9.14 3.55 -25.35
N ILE A 137 -10.09 4.43 -25.50
CA ILE A 137 -11.08 4.42 -26.59
C ILE A 137 -10.91 5.64 -27.48
N ASP A 138 -11.29 5.50 -28.75
CA ASP A 138 -11.13 6.55 -29.76
C ASP A 138 -11.91 7.83 -29.41
N GLU A 139 -13.05 7.70 -28.76
CA GLU A 139 -13.86 8.81 -28.30
C GLU A 139 -13.11 9.69 -27.32
N ILE A 140 -12.52 9.10 -26.28
CA ILE A 140 -11.74 9.82 -25.24
C ILE A 140 -10.52 10.48 -25.89
N ARG A 141 -9.80 9.76 -26.75
CA ARG A 141 -8.66 10.32 -27.48
C ARG A 141 -9.05 11.49 -28.39
N SER A 142 -10.20 11.40 -29.03
CA SER A 142 -10.71 12.44 -29.91
C SER A 142 -11.14 13.68 -29.13
N MET A 143 -11.82 13.51 -28.00
CA MET A 143 -12.18 14.59 -27.08
C MET A 143 -10.92 15.31 -26.60
N PHE A 144 -9.95 14.57 -26.05
CA PHE A 144 -8.69 15.17 -25.62
C PHE A 144 -7.98 15.95 -26.72
N LYS A 145 -7.91 15.42 -27.96
CA LYS A 145 -7.30 16.09 -29.10
C LYS A 145 -8.05 17.37 -29.51
N SER A 146 -9.36 17.39 -29.45
CA SER A 146 -10.15 18.56 -29.82
C SER A 146 -9.95 19.74 -28.87
N TYR A 147 -9.77 19.43 -27.58
CA TYR A 147 -9.51 20.42 -26.53
C TYR A 147 -8.02 20.74 -26.34
N SER A 148 -7.10 19.83 -26.71
CA SER A 148 -5.65 20.01 -26.49
C SER A 148 -5.02 21.20 -27.21
N LYS A 149 -5.73 21.85 -28.17
CA LYS A 149 -5.24 23.08 -28.82
C LYS A 149 -5.09 24.28 -27.87
N GLY A 150 -5.62 24.18 -26.66
CA GLY A 150 -5.53 25.21 -25.61
C GLY A 150 -5.23 24.66 -24.21
N ILE A 151 -5.29 23.36 -24.02
CA ILE A 151 -5.09 22.70 -22.71
C ILE A 151 -3.76 21.94 -22.77
N PRO A 152 -2.70 22.40 -22.08
CA PRO A 152 -1.49 21.61 -21.93
C PRO A 152 -1.81 20.35 -21.14
N GLY A 153 -1.53 19.18 -21.69
CA GLY A 153 -1.73 17.90 -21.07
C GLY A 153 -0.98 16.82 -21.81
N GLU A 154 -0.70 15.74 -21.15
CA GLU A 154 -0.02 14.58 -21.71
C GLU A 154 -0.92 13.34 -21.58
N ILE A 155 -0.82 12.44 -22.56
CA ILE A 155 -1.41 11.11 -22.47
C ILE A 155 -0.26 10.12 -22.37
N LYS A 156 -0.28 9.29 -21.32
CA LYS A 156 0.50 8.07 -21.24
C LYS A 156 -0.41 6.88 -21.49
N ASP A 157 -0.06 6.05 -22.47
CA ASP A 157 -0.71 4.78 -22.80
C ASP A 157 0.16 3.59 -22.32
N GLY A 158 -0.25 2.37 -22.69
CA GLY A 158 0.44 1.15 -22.30
C GLY A 158 0.23 0.77 -20.84
N LEU A 159 -0.86 1.19 -20.22
CA LEU A 159 -1.21 0.85 -18.85
C LEU A 159 -2.31 -0.22 -18.80
N SER A 160 -2.40 -0.88 -17.66
CA SER A 160 -3.46 -1.83 -17.30
C SER A 160 -3.94 -1.57 -15.87
N LYS A 161 -5.18 -1.98 -15.61
CA LYS A 161 -5.86 -1.81 -14.32
C LYS A 161 -6.21 -3.16 -13.73
N ILE A 162 -5.78 -3.43 -12.49
CA ILE A 162 -6.28 -4.52 -11.67
C ILE A 162 -7.22 -3.93 -10.64
N THR A 163 -8.47 -4.40 -10.64
CA THR A 163 -9.46 -4.01 -9.64
C THR A 163 -9.73 -5.20 -8.72
N ILE A 164 -9.62 -4.96 -7.42
CA ILE A 164 -9.88 -5.93 -6.36
C ILE A 164 -11.05 -5.40 -5.54
N THR A 165 -12.17 -6.09 -5.60
CA THR A 165 -13.38 -5.74 -4.83
C THR A 165 -13.47 -6.64 -3.60
N VAL A 166 -13.60 -6.02 -2.43
CA VAL A 166 -13.70 -6.69 -1.12
C VAL A 166 -15.13 -6.54 -0.62
N GLN A 167 -15.74 -7.62 -0.12
CA GLN A 167 -17.10 -7.54 0.45
C GLN A 167 -17.08 -6.79 1.79
N SER A 168 -18.00 -5.83 1.96
CA SER A 168 -17.94 -4.79 2.98
C SER A 168 -18.26 -5.20 4.41
N ASP A 169 -18.78 -6.37 4.67
CA ASP A 169 -19.17 -6.83 6.00
C ASP A 169 -18.04 -7.44 6.81
N LYS A 170 -16.90 -7.63 6.19
CA LYS A 170 -15.74 -8.24 6.85
C LYS A 170 -14.50 -7.40 6.54
N GLU A 171 -14.22 -6.52 7.46
CA GLU A 171 -12.90 -6.03 7.77
C GLU A 171 -11.84 -5.98 6.65
N ASN A 172 -11.33 -4.79 6.48
CA ASN A 172 -9.95 -4.57 6.09
C ASN A 172 -9.56 -4.65 4.63
N THR A 173 -10.16 -3.80 3.82
CA THR A 173 -9.50 -3.37 2.58
C THR A 173 -8.03 -2.97 2.82
N TYR A 174 -7.68 -2.47 4.00
CA TYR A 174 -6.30 -2.18 4.39
C TYR A 174 -5.41 -3.42 4.50
N GLU A 175 -5.91 -4.53 5.03
CA GLU A 175 -5.13 -5.77 5.13
C GLU A 175 -4.93 -6.36 3.74
N VAL A 176 -5.98 -6.42 2.92
CA VAL A 176 -5.88 -6.85 1.52
C VAL A 176 -4.89 -5.97 0.77
N LEU A 177 -4.98 -4.65 0.92
CA LEU A 177 -4.04 -3.71 0.30
C LEU A 177 -2.59 -3.97 0.76
N SER A 178 -2.37 -4.17 2.05
CA SER A 178 -1.03 -4.45 2.60
C SER A 178 -0.45 -5.75 2.05
N ILE A 179 -1.26 -6.80 1.98
CA ILE A 179 -0.88 -8.10 1.40
C ILE A 179 -0.52 -7.92 -0.07
N VAL A 180 -1.40 -7.28 -0.84
CA VAL A 180 -1.21 -7.06 -2.28
C VAL A 180 0.06 -6.25 -2.56
N LEU A 181 0.28 -5.15 -1.84
CA LEU A 181 1.50 -4.36 -2.00
C LEU A 181 2.76 -5.14 -1.63
N SER A 182 2.69 -5.99 -0.60
CA SER A 182 3.79 -6.87 -0.22
C SER A 182 4.10 -7.92 -1.31
N ILE A 183 3.06 -8.49 -1.94
CA ILE A 183 3.21 -9.43 -3.06
C ILE A 183 3.89 -8.75 -4.23
N LEU A 184 3.42 -7.58 -4.65
CA LEU A 184 4.01 -6.82 -5.76
C LEU A 184 5.47 -6.48 -5.47
N HIS A 185 5.77 -5.98 -4.27
CA HIS A 185 7.12 -5.66 -3.84
C HIS A 185 8.06 -6.88 -3.89
N ASN A 186 7.65 -8.01 -3.32
CA ASN A 186 8.44 -9.24 -3.26
C ASN A 186 8.71 -9.82 -4.65
N ASN A 187 7.80 -9.62 -5.60
CA ASN A 187 7.94 -10.03 -6.99
C ASN A 187 8.60 -8.98 -7.89
N ARG A 188 9.03 -7.85 -7.31
CA ARG A 188 9.66 -6.72 -8.02
C ARG A 188 8.79 -6.18 -9.15
N ILE A 189 7.49 -6.11 -8.92
CA ILE A 189 6.52 -5.56 -9.86
C ILE A 189 6.30 -4.08 -9.49
N PRO A 190 6.68 -3.13 -10.35
CA PRO A 190 6.49 -1.73 -10.09
C PRO A 190 5.01 -1.35 -10.19
N LEU A 191 4.56 -0.50 -9.27
CA LEU A 191 3.23 0.07 -9.27
C LEU A 191 3.29 1.48 -9.85
N TYR A 192 2.46 1.76 -10.87
CA TYR A 192 2.37 3.07 -11.46
C TYR A 192 1.50 4.02 -10.64
N ASN A 193 0.31 3.55 -10.25
CA ASN A 193 -0.60 4.28 -9.37
C ASN A 193 -1.51 3.30 -8.61
N ALA A 194 -2.13 3.77 -7.52
CA ALA A 194 -3.13 3.01 -6.78
C ALA A 194 -4.22 3.92 -6.23
N PHE A 195 -5.44 3.43 -6.26
CA PHE A 195 -6.60 4.03 -5.62
C PHE A 195 -7.24 3.01 -4.71
N PHE A 196 -7.78 3.42 -3.59
CA PHE A 196 -8.57 2.54 -2.76
C PHE A 196 -9.71 3.28 -2.09
N THR A 197 -10.81 2.57 -1.94
CA THR A 197 -12.00 2.96 -1.21
C THR A 197 -12.26 1.95 -0.10
N GLN A 198 -13.37 2.07 0.57
CA GLN A 198 -13.76 1.09 1.60
C GLN A 198 -13.86 -0.35 1.07
N ASN A 199 -14.26 -0.54 -0.19
CA ASN A 199 -14.59 -1.85 -0.76
C ASN A 199 -13.77 -2.20 -2.02
N GLU A 200 -12.90 -1.33 -2.47
CA GLU A 200 -12.23 -1.48 -3.75
C GLU A 200 -10.79 -1.00 -3.69
N ILE A 201 -9.90 -1.79 -4.26
CA ILE A 201 -8.50 -1.46 -4.51
C ILE A 201 -8.30 -1.48 -6.02
N VAL A 202 -7.82 -0.39 -6.58
CA VAL A 202 -7.47 -0.25 -8.00
C VAL A 202 -5.97 -0.05 -8.11
N LEU A 203 -5.30 -0.93 -8.83
CA LEU A 203 -3.88 -0.86 -9.12
C LEU A 203 -3.68 -0.55 -10.59
N ILE A 204 -2.87 0.46 -10.89
CA ILE A 204 -2.46 0.79 -12.25
C ILE A 204 -1.00 0.37 -12.42
N LEU A 205 -0.73 -0.39 -13.46
CA LEU A 205 0.59 -0.95 -13.77
C LEU A 205 0.90 -0.75 -15.25
N ASP A 206 2.17 -0.85 -15.62
CA ASP A 206 2.54 -0.99 -17.02
C ASP A 206 1.96 -2.32 -17.57
N MET A 207 1.53 -2.30 -18.82
CA MET A 207 0.87 -3.42 -19.48
C MET A 207 1.72 -4.71 -19.47
N ASP A 208 3.04 -4.56 -19.56
CA ASP A 208 3.98 -5.68 -19.58
C ASP A 208 4.03 -6.43 -18.22
N ASP A 209 3.77 -5.73 -17.12
CA ASP A 209 3.79 -6.29 -15.78
C ASP A 209 2.41 -6.78 -15.29
N ALA A 210 1.35 -6.36 -15.95
CA ALA A 210 -0.02 -6.53 -15.45
C ALA A 210 -0.48 -8.00 -15.37
N ALA A 211 -0.14 -8.81 -16.36
CA ALA A 211 -0.49 -10.24 -16.36
C ALA A 211 0.20 -10.98 -15.22
N LYS A 212 1.50 -10.72 -15.02
CA LYS A 212 2.28 -11.31 -13.91
C LYS A 212 1.75 -10.84 -12.56
N ALA A 213 1.44 -9.54 -12.44
CA ALA A 213 0.85 -8.98 -11.21
C ALA A 213 -0.46 -9.64 -10.85
N TYR A 214 -1.35 -9.80 -11.84
CA TYR A 214 -2.63 -10.45 -11.67
C TYR A 214 -2.46 -11.92 -11.20
N GLU A 215 -1.54 -12.67 -11.79
CA GLU A 215 -1.32 -14.06 -11.47
C GLU A 215 -0.78 -14.25 -10.04
N VAL A 216 0.28 -13.55 -9.66
CA VAL A 216 0.87 -13.69 -8.32
C VAL A 216 -0.06 -13.19 -7.20
N VAL A 217 -0.85 -12.16 -7.47
CA VAL A 217 -1.86 -11.68 -6.51
C VAL A 217 -2.99 -12.69 -6.41
N ARG A 218 -3.50 -13.19 -7.53
CA ARG A 218 -4.56 -14.19 -7.57
C ARG A 218 -4.18 -15.47 -6.82
N GLU A 219 -2.98 -15.99 -7.05
CA GLU A 219 -2.50 -17.20 -6.35
C GLU A 219 -2.56 -17.02 -4.83
N LYS A 220 -2.11 -15.89 -4.32
CA LYS A 220 -2.12 -15.62 -2.87
C LYS A 220 -3.51 -15.33 -2.32
N LEU A 221 -4.35 -14.63 -3.10
CA LEU A 221 -5.70 -14.28 -2.69
C LEU A 221 -6.67 -15.47 -2.72
N TYR A 222 -6.43 -16.49 -3.56
CA TYR A 222 -7.33 -17.64 -3.72
C TYR A 222 -6.69 -19.00 -3.38
N SER A 223 -5.43 -19.02 -2.91
CA SER A 223 -4.85 -20.27 -2.39
C SER A 223 -5.50 -20.60 -1.03
N HIS A 224 -6.48 -21.48 -1.08
CA HIS A 224 -6.96 -22.23 0.08
C HIS A 224 -6.06 -23.46 0.22
N ASP A 225 -5.03 -23.39 1.06
CA ASP A 225 -4.33 -24.57 1.60
C ASP A 225 -4.19 -24.40 3.12
#